data_19c84db27a9456bdd4304ea4f4754b49
#
_entry.id   19c84db27a9456bdd4304ea4f4754b49
#
_cell.length_a   1.000
_cell.length_b   1.000
_cell.length_c   1.000
_cell.angle_alpha   90.00
_cell.angle_beta   90.00
_cell.angle_gamma   90.00
#
_symmetry.space_group_name_H-M   'P 1'
#
loop_
_entity.id
_entity.type
_entity.pdbx_description
1 polymer ?
#
loop_
_entity_poly.entity_id
_entity_poly.type
_entity_poly.pdbx_seq_one_letter_code
_entity_poly.pdbx_strand_id
1 'polypeptide(L)'
;MASALDDNVTIDQEGNITYSEASLCNAKVCETILCNYSRLKEDSWGYFENDLWYFINDFERICDKALEPYPLYLQLVIYKIDGLQNAEIQAKLQEEFGIKYSIEYISSLWRNKIPKLIADTAQDDYLNWHFTIEEKGKYKQCSRCGAIKLANNRYFSKNKTSKDNYYSICKKCRNRKNVPGQNKLIQYP
;
A
#
# COMPACT_ATOMS: atom_id res chain seq x y z
N MET A 1 20.93 -2.50 -0.20
CA MET A 1 20.62 -1.66 0.97
C MET A 1 19.56 -2.41 1.76
N ALA A 2 19.86 -2.80 3.00
CA ALA A 2 18.85 -3.34 3.88
C ALA A 2 17.83 -2.21 4.13
N SER A 3 16.56 -2.49 3.92
CA SER A 3 15.48 -1.55 4.21
C SER A 3 15.36 -1.40 5.73
N ALA A 4 15.04 -0.21 6.23
CA ALA A 4 14.71 0.02 7.65
C ALA A 4 13.56 -0.86 8.18
N LEU A 5 12.98 -1.67 7.30
CA LEU A 5 11.94 -2.67 7.59
C LEU A 5 12.51 -3.99 8.18
N ASP A 6 13.83 -4.23 8.09
CA ASP A 6 14.38 -5.58 8.27
C ASP A 6 14.42 -6.09 9.71
N ASP A 7 14.67 -5.22 10.67
CA ASP A 7 14.94 -5.64 12.05
C ASP A 7 13.69 -6.00 12.86
N ASN A 8 12.50 -5.75 12.32
CA ASN A 8 11.24 -5.83 13.07
C ASN A 8 10.19 -6.75 12.42
N VAL A 9 10.58 -7.53 11.41
CA VAL A 9 9.66 -8.39 10.68
C VAL A 9 10.19 -9.82 10.68
N THR A 10 9.35 -10.77 11.07
CA THR A 10 9.64 -12.20 10.96
C THR A 10 8.63 -12.89 10.03
N ILE A 11 9.10 -13.88 9.30
CA ILE A 11 8.28 -14.66 8.37
C ILE A 11 8.35 -16.12 8.79
N ASP A 12 7.20 -16.76 8.96
CA ASP A 12 7.13 -18.19 9.22
C ASP A 12 7.24 -19.01 7.91
N GLN A 13 7.31 -20.34 8.05
CA GLN A 13 7.42 -21.27 6.91
C GLN A 13 6.20 -21.24 5.98
N GLU A 14 5.05 -20.74 6.47
CA GLU A 14 3.81 -20.61 5.70
C GLU A 14 3.71 -19.25 4.98
N GLY A 15 4.66 -18.33 5.20
CA GLY A 15 4.68 -16.98 4.64
C GLY A 15 3.80 -15.99 5.39
N ASN A 16 3.44 -16.28 6.66
CA ASN A 16 2.80 -15.29 7.51
C ASN A 16 3.85 -14.33 8.07
N ILE A 17 3.50 -13.06 8.10
CA ILE A 17 4.37 -12.00 8.60
C ILE A 17 3.97 -11.66 10.03
N THR A 18 4.94 -11.66 10.93
CA THR A 18 4.86 -11.01 12.23
C THR A 18 5.75 -9.78 12.20
N TYR A 19 5.27 -8.63 12.61
CA TYR A 19 5.97 -7.35 12.56
C TYR A 19 5.84 -6.59 13.89
N SER A 20 6.84 -5.76 14.18
CA SER A 20 6.83 -4.90 15.37
C SER A 20 5.81 -3.77 15.25
N GLU A 21 5.50 -3.13 16.38
CA GLU A 21 4.64 -1.96 16.42
C GLU A 21 5.18 -0.77 15.61
N ALA A 22 6.49 -0.71 15.35
CA ALA A 22 7.15 0.38 14.61
C ALA A 22 7.27 0.13 13.09
N SER A 23 6.77 -0.98 12.56
CA SER A 23 6.94 -1.36 11.15
C SER A 23 5.92 -0.69 10.22
N LEU A 24 6.35 -0.31 9.00
CA LEU A 24 5.45 0.12 7.91
C LEU A 24 4.44 -0.96 7.49
N CYS A 25 4.67 -2.22 7.84
CA CYS A 25 3.69 -3.30 7.68
C CYS A 25 2.47 -3.15 8.61
N ASN A 26 2.51 -2.21 9.55
CA ASN A 26 1.42 -1.91 10.49
C ASN A 26 0.62 -0.70 10.01
N ALA A 27 -0.68 -0.90 9.74
CA ALA A 27 -1.57 0.16 9.27
C ALA A 27 -1.69 1.33 10.26
N LYS A 28 -1.55 1.07 11.58
CA LYS A 28 -1.59 2.13 12.59
C LYS A 28 -0.36 3.03 12.55
N VAL A 29 0.80 2.46 12.26
CA VAL A 29 2.03 3.23 12.03
C VAL A 29 1.87 4.09 10.78
N CYS A 30 1.36 3.53 9.68
CA CYS A 30 1.09 4.30 8.46
C CYS A 30 0.10 5.45 8.71
N GLU A 31 -0.97 5.23 9.47
CA GLU A 31 -1.90 6.30 9.88
C GLU A 31 -1.18 7.39 10.67
N THR A 32 -0.36 7.01 11.64
CA THR A 32 0.38 7.96 12.49
C THR A 32 1.35 8.80 11.67
N ILE A 33 2.06 8.18 10.70
CA ILE A 33 2.97 8.90 9.79
C ILE A 33 2.18 9.87 8.93
N LEU A 34 1.10 9.45 8.29
CA LEU A 34 0.25 10.31 7.46
C LEU A 34 -0.25 11.53 8.24
N CYS A 35 -0.71 11.34 9.48
CA CYS A 35 -1.21 12.42 10.33
C CYS A 35 -0.14 13.41 10.79
N ASN A 36 1.14 13.01 10.78
CA ASN A 36 2.26 13.83 11.23
C ASN A 36 3.29 14.07 10.12
N TYR A 37 2.92 13.79 8.86
CA TYR A 37 3.85 13.72 7.75
C TYR A 37 4.69 14.99 7.58
N SER A 38 4.07 16.18 7.55
CA SER A 38 4.78 17.45 7.35
C SER A 38 5.85 17.66 8.41
N ARG A 39 5.51 17.43 9.69
CA ARG A 39 6.47 17.53 10.78
C ARG A 39 7.60 16.52 10.68
N LEU A 40 7.27 15.24 10.42
CA LEU A 40 8.28 14.20 10.29
C LEU A 40 9.21 14.45 9.09
N LYS A 41 8.67 15.02 8.01
CA LYS A 41 9.45 15.42 6.83
C LYS A 41 10.42 16.56 7.17
N GLU A 42 9.96 17.59 7.86
CA GLU A 42 10.81 18.69 8.35
C GLU A 42 11.90 18.19 9.29
N ASP A 43 11.55 17.37 10.27
CA ASP A 43 12.50 16.77 11.22
C ASP A 43 13.55 15.88 10.52
N SER A 44 13.20 15.25 9.39
CA SER A 44 14.12 14.40 8.62
C SER A 44 15.12 15.21 7.79
N TRP A 45 14.84 16.45 7.42
CA TRP A 45 15.67 17.27 6.51
C TRP A 45 16.95 17.80 7.16
N GLY A 46 17.00 17.89 8.48
CA GLY A 46 18.15 18.46 9.20
C GLY A 46 19.38 17.57 9.26
N TYR A 47 19.26 16.29 8.98
CA TYR A 47 20.33 15.31 9.13
C TYR A 47 20.30 14.31 7.99
N PHE A 48 21.10 14.54 6.95
CA PHE A 48 21.36 13.55 5.91
C PHE A 48 21.85 12.24 6.55
N GLU A 49 21.22 11.12 6.14
CA GLU A 49 21.58 9.75 6.56
C GLU A 49 21.18 9.36 7.99
N ASN A 50 20.22 10.03 8.63
CA ASN A 50 19.64 9.48 9.86
C ASN A 50 18.56 8.43 9.57
N ASP A 51 18.26 7.59 10.56
CA ASP A 51 17.25 6.51 10.43
C ASP A 51 15.86 7.07 10.05
N LEU A 52 15.50 8.26 10.55
CA LEU A 52 14.22 8.91 10.22
C LEU A 52 14.16 9.30 8.73
N TRP A 53 15.27 9.81 8.16
CA TRP A 53 15.32 10.14 6.74
C TRP A 53 15.10 8.91 5.86
N TYR A 54 15.78 7.79 6.15
CA TYR A 54 15.59 6.54 5.43
C TYR A 54 14.16 6.02 5.59
N PHE A 55 13.62 6.07 6.80
CA PHE A 55 12.26 5.61 7.11
C PHE A 55 11.19 6.41 6.36
N ILE A 56 11.31 7.74 6.30
CA ILE A 56 10.37 8.60 5.57
C ILE A 56 10.47 8.38 4.05
N ASN A 57 11.68 8.24 3.50
CA ASN A 57 11.83 7.93 2.07
C ASN A 57 11.24 6.56 1.70
N ASP A 58 11.42 5.54 2.54
CA ASP A 58 10.78 4.24 2.33
C ASP A 58 9.26 4.35 2.43
N PHE A 59 8.74 5.13 3.37
CA PHE A 59 7.31 5.39 3.48
C PHE A 59 6.76 6.05 2.22
N GLU A 60 7.40 7.10 1.70
CA GLU A 60 7.01 7.78 0.45
C GLU A 60 6.97 6.80 -0.73
N ARG A 61 8.05 6.06 -0.92
CA ARG A 61 8.15 5.05 -1.98
C ARG A 61 7.02 4.01 -1.89
N ILE A 62 6.68 3.56 -0.69
CA ILE A 62 5.58 2.61 -0.49
C ILE A 62 4.21 3.27 -0.71
N CYS A 63 4.03 4.53 -0.30
CA CYS A 63 2.82 5.30 -0.57
C CYS A 63 2.56 5.45 -2.06
N ASP A 64 3.54 5.87 -2.83
CA ASP A 64 3.44 6.02 -4.27
C ASP A 64 3.01 4.70 -4.92
N LYS A 65 3.69 3.62 -4.58
CA LYS A 65 3.37 2.28 -5.09
C LYS A 65 1.98 1.79 -4.68
N ALA A 66 1.54 2.10 -3.46
CA ALA A 66 0.23 1.71 -2.95
C ALA A 66 -0.91 2.48 -3.60
N LEU A 67 -0.70 3.76 -3.88
CA LEU A 67 -1.72 4.70 -4.34
C LEU A 67 -1.73 4.90 -5.86
N GLU A 68 -0.68 4.50 -6.58
CA GLU A 68 -0.64 4.55 -8.06
C GLU A 68 -1.94 4.02 -8.72
N PRO A 69 -2.56 2.90 -8.28
CA PRO A 69 -3.81 2.43 -8.86
C PRO A 69 -5.06 3.22 -8.40
N TYR A 70 -4.91 4.19 -7.51
CA TYR A 70 -5.98 4.90 -6.82
C TYR A 70 -5.78 6.42 -6.82
N PRO A 71 -5.80 7.10 -7.99
CA PRO A 71 -5.44 8.52 -8.11
C PRO A 71 -6.29 9.44 -7.21
N LEU A 72 -7.56 9.11 -6.97
CA LEU A 72 -8.40 9.87 -6.03
C LEU A 72 -7.96 9.75 -4.56
N TYR A 73 -7.38 8.61 -4.17
CA TYR A 73 -6.83 8.46 -2.83
C TYR A 73 -5.52 9.22 -2.69
N LEU A 74 -4.70 9.22 -3.74
CA LEU A 74 -3.49 10.04 -3.79
C LEU A 74 -3.85 11.53 -3.66
N GLN A 75 -4.86 12.00 -4.41
CA GLN A 75 -5.32 13.38 -4.33
C GLN A 75 -5.85 13.74 -2.94
N LEU A 76 -6.58 12.82 -2.29
CA LEU A 76 -7.03 12.99 -0.90
C LEU A 76 -5.84 13.11 0.05
N VAL A 77 -4.80 12.31 -0.13
CA VAL A 77 -3.57 12.40 0.68
C VAL A 77 -2.90 13.76 0.51
N ILE A 78 -2.77 14.24 -0.74
CA ILE A 78 -2.21 15.58 -1.03
C ILE A 78 -3.01 16.66 -0.30
N TYR A 79 -4.33 16.69 -0.46
CA TYR A 79 -5.18 17.68 0.22
C TYR A 79 -5.05 17.64 1.75
N LYS A 80 -4.88 16.45 2.33
CA LYS A 80 -4.68 16.29 3.78
C LYS A 80 -3.32 16.81 4.23
N ILE A 81 -2.28 16.56 3.48
CA ILE A 81 -0.92 17.08 3.73
C ILE A 81 -0.91 18.62 3.63
N ASP A 82 -1.67 19.17 2.69
CA ASP A 82 -1.87 20.62 2.52
C ASP A 82 -2.75 21.25 3.63
N GLY A 83 -3.23 20.44 4.57
CA GLY A 83 -3.97 20.90 5.75
C GLY A 83 -5.48 21.07 5.56
N LEU A 84 -6.04 20.68 4.42
CA LEU A 84 -7.47 20.84 4.16
C LEU A 84 -8.33 19.98 5.10
N GLN A 85 -9.43 20.58 5.56
CA GLN A 85 -10.44 19.89 6.35
C GLN A 85 -11.33 18.99 5.47
N ASN A 86 -11.98 17.99 6.07
CA ASN A 86 -12.80 17.04 5.31
C ASN A 86 -13.92 17.71 4.48
N ALA A 87 -14.49 18.79 4.96
CA ALA A 87 -15.53 19.53 4.24
C ALA A 87 -14.95 20.24 2.99
N GLU A 88 -13.75 20.79 3.09
CA GLU A 88 -13.06 21.44 1.98
C GLU A 88 -12.65 20.39 0.93
N ILE A 89 -12.16 19.23 1.38
CA ILE A 89 -11.84 18.10 0.50
C ILE A 89 -13.10 17.61 -0.23
N GLN A 90 -14.23 17.49 0.47
CA GLN A 90 -15.50 17.12 -0.15
C GLN A 90 -15.88 18.09 -1.28
N ALA A 91 -15.78 19.40 -1.02
CA ALA A 91 -16.10 20.44 -2.00
C ALA A 91 -15.15 20.35 -3.22
N LYS A 92 -13.84 20.22 -3.00
CA LYS A 92 -12.85 20.08 -4.08
C LYS A 92 -13.05 18.82 -4.91
N LEU A 93 -13.30 17.67 -4.30
CA LEU A 93 -13.55 16.43 -5.02
C LEU A 93 -14.84 16.52 -5.87
N GLN A 94 -15.83 17.23 -5.39
CA GLN A 94 -17.05 17.50 -6.15
C GLN A 94 -16.79 18.44 -7.32
N GLU A 95 -16.03 19.52 -7.12
CA GLU A 95 -15.73 20.55 -8.13
C GLU A 95 -14.80 20.00 -9.22
N GLU A 96 -13.68 19.37 -8.82
CA GLU A 96 -12.62 18.98 -9.76
C GLU A 96 -12.89 17.63 -10.44
N PHE A 97 -13.57 16.69 -9.74
CA PHE A 97 -13.77 15.32 -10.24
C PHE A 97 -15.24 14.92 -10.35
N GLY A 98 -16.18 15.76 -9.95
CA GLY A 98 -17.61 15.43 -9.96
C GLY A 98 -18.02 14.37 -8.93
N ILE A 99 -17.17 14.10 -7.92
CA ILE A 99 -17.33 12.99 -6.98
C ILE A 99 -17.92 13.47 -5.66
N LYS A 100 -19.03 12.85 -5.26
CA LYS A 100 -19.70 13.13 -3.99
C LYS A 100 -19.35 12.07 -2.96
N TYR A 101 -18.29 12.30 -2.19
CA TYR A 101 -18.02 11.52 -0.98
C TYR A 101 -18.64 12.19 0.23
N SER A 102 -19.14 11.42 1.21
CA SER A 102 -19.53 11.98 2.49
C SER A 102 -18.29 12.29 3.35
N ILE A 103 -18.44 13.21 4.31
CA ILE A 103 -17.36 13.58 5.24
C ILE A 103 -16.88 12.36 6.03
N GLU A 104 -17.82 11.49 6.44
CA GLU A 104 -17.54 10.25 7.16
C GLU A 104 -16.75 9.28 6.29
N TYR A 105 -17.08 9.19 4.99
CA TYR A 105 -16.35 8.33 4.06
C TYR A 105 -14.93 8.85 3.84
N ILE A 106 -14.73 10.16 3.66
CA ILE A 106 -13.41 10.79 3.57
C ILE A 106 -12.60 10.49 4.84
N SER A 107 -13.20 10.64 6.02
CA SER A 107 -12.56 10.31 7.30
C SER A 107 -12.17 8.82 7.38
N SER A 108 -13.04 7.94 6.94
CA SER A 108 -12.78 6.49 6.91
C SER A 108 -11.69 6.12 5.90
N LEU A 109 -11.64 6.77 4.74
CA LEU A 109 -10.55 6.58 3.78
C LEU A 109 -9.20 6.95 4.40
N TRP A 110 -9.13 8.13 5.02
CA TRP A 110 -7.92 8.67 5.63
C TRP A 110 -7.40 7.82 6.78
N ARG A 111 -8.28 7.40 7.71
CA ARG A 111 -7.89 6.71 8.94
C ARG A 111 -7.73 5.20 8.79
N ASN A 112 -8.44 4.60 7.85
CA ASN A 112 -8.49 3.14 7.77
C ASN A 112 -8.01 2.60 6.41
N LYS A 113 -8.61 3.07 5.31
CA LYS A 113 -8.42 2.45 4.00
C LYS A 113 -7.05 2.72 3.41
N ILE A 114 -6.63 3.98 3.42
CA ILE A 114 -5.33 4.41 2.88
C ILE A 114 -4.19 3.81 3.69
N PRO A 115 -4.15 3.95 5.05
CA PRO A 115 -3.10 3.32 5.85
C PRO A 115 -3.01 1.81 5.65
N LYS A 116 -4.16 1.14 5.52
CA LYS A 116 -4.19 -0.30 5.25
C LYS A 116 -3.62 -0.65 3.87
N LEU A 117 -3.90 0.12 2.83
CA LEU A 117 -3.33 -0.10 1.50
C LEU A 117 -1.81 0.06 1.51
N ILE A 118 -1.31 1.08 2.22
CA ILE A 118 0.12 1.32 2.38
C ILE A 118 0.77 0.14 3.11
N ALA A 119 0.23 -0.26 4.26
CA ALA A 119 0.75 -1.39 5.04
C ALA A 119 0.70 -2.72 4.28
N ASP A 120 -0.39 -3.01 3.56
CA ASP A 120 -0.50 -4.21 2.73
C ASP A 120 0.55 -4.20 1.60
N THR A 121 0.88 -3.01 1.05
CA THR A 121 1.91 -2.85 0.01
C THR A 121 3.31 -3.02 0.60
N ALA A 122 3.58 -2.47 1.78
CA ALA A 122 4.83 -2.68 2.51
C ALA A 122 5.07 -4.16 2.80
N GLN A 123 4.04 -4.87 3.28
CA GLN A 123 4.13 -6.32 3.49
C GLN A 123 4.41 -7.09 2.20
N ASP A 124 3.77 -6.72 1.08
CA ASP A 124 4.00 -7.34 -0.22
C ASP A 124 5.44 -7.07 -0.70
N ASP A 125 5.95 -5.86 -0.49
CA ASP A 125 7.30 -5.45 -0.89
C ASP A 125 8.36 -6.20 -0.06
N TYR A 126 8.17 -6.25 1.25
CA TYR A 126 9.06 -6.98 2.16
C TYR A 126 9.12 -8.48 1.82
N LEU A 127 7.97 -9.13 1.60
CA LEU A 127 7.93 -10.54 1.21
C LEU A 127 8.63 -10.79 -0.12
N ASN A 128 8.41 -9.94 -1.10
CA ASN A 128 9.08 -10.07 -2.40
C ASN A 128 10.59 -9.92 -2.27
N TRP A 129 11.06 -8.95 -1.46
CA TRP A 129 12.47 -8.76 -1.19
C TRP A 129 13.07 -9.98 -0.46
N HIS A 130 12.47 -10.38 0.67
CA HIS A 130 12.94 -11.48 1.50
C HIS A 130 13.13 -12.76 0.67
N PHE A 131 12.12 -13.13 -0.13
CA PHE A 131 12.18 -14.36 -0.91
C PHE A 131 13.06 -14.25 -2.16
N THR A 132 13.29 -13.05 -2.67
CA THR A 132 14.22 -12.83 -3.78
C THR A 132 15.67 -12.93 -3.32
N ILE A 133 16.01 -12.27 -2.21
CA ILE A 133 17.39 -12.23 -1.66
C ILE A 133 17.74 -13.57 -1.02
N GLU A 134 16.83 -14.16 -0.25
CA GLU A 134 17.07 -15.39 0.49
C GLU A 134 16.88 -16.66 -0.37
N GLU A 135 16.51 -16.51 -1.65
CA GLU A 135 16.20 -17.62 -2.57
C GLU A 135 15.18 -18.61 -1.98
N LYS A 136 14.38 -18.16 -1.01
CA LYS A 136 13.37 -18.96 -0.33
C LYS A 136 12.01 -18.82 -1.00
N GLY A 137 11.38 -19.96 -1.25
CA GLY A 137 10.00 -20.01 -1.72
C GLY A 137 9.86 -20.22 -3.23
N LYS A 138 8.63 -20.38 -3.65
CA LYS A 138 8.22 -20.53 -5.03
C LYS A 138 7.42 -19.32 -5.47
N TYR A 139 7.74 -18.78 -6.63
CA TYR A 139 7.02 -17.65 -7.21
C TYR A 139 6.05 -18.10 -8.28
N LYS A 140 4.98 -17.33 -8.43
CA LYS A 140 3.97 -17.52 -9.46
C LYS A 140 3.57 -16.18 -10.04
N GLN A 141 3.57 -16.08 -11.38
CA GLN A 141 3.03 -14.92 -12.05
C GLN A 141 1.51 -14.98 -12.13
N CYS A 142 0.85 -13.90 -11.74
CA CYS A 142 -0.59 -13.76 -11.91
C CYS A 142 -0.94 -13.55 -13.38
N SER A 143 -1.75 -14.45 -13.98
CA SER A 143 -2.15 -14.37 -15.39
C SER A 143 -3.01 -13.13 -15.73
N ARG A 144 -3.58 -12.41 -14.73
CA ARG A 144 -4.42 -11.24 -14.96
C ARG A 144 -3.67 -9.91 -14.85
N CYS A 145 -2.80 -9.75 -13.85
CA CYS A 145 -2.08 -8.49 -13.64
C CYS A 145 -0.57 -8.58 -13.92
N GLY A 146 -0.07 -9.74 -14.32
CA GLY A 146 1.36 -9.95 -14.62
C GLY A 146 2.29 -9.93 -13.39
N ALA A 147 1.81 -9.54 -12.22
CA ALA A 147 2.63 -9.44 -11.03
C ALA A 147 3.12 -10.82 -10.57
N ILE A 148 4.42 -10.91 -10.27
CA ILE A 148 5.05 -12.10 -9.68
C ILE A 148 4.84 -12.02 -8.16
N LYS A 149 4.31 -13.09 -7.58
CA LYS A 149 3.98 -13.20 -6.16
C LYS A 149 4.34 -14.58 -5.66
N LEU A 150 4.53 -14.71 -4.35
CA LEU A 150 4.71 -16.02 -3.73
C LEU A 150 3.54 -16.96 -4.05
N ALA A 151 3.87 -18.19 -4.42
CA ALA A 151 2.88 -19.25 -4.64
C ALA A 151 2.38 -19.82 -3.31
N ASN A 152 1.66 -19.03 -2.53
CA ASN A 152 1.10 -19.41 -1.24
C ASN A 152 -0.36 -18.96 -1.08
N ASN A 153 -0.99 -19.39 0.02
CA ASN A 153 -2.40 -19.08 0.28
C ASN A 153 -2.65 -17.59 0.61
N ARG A 154 -1.62 -16.78 0.86
CA ARG A 154 -1.76 -15.33 1.02
C ARG A 154 -2.16 -14.68 -0.30
N TYR A 155 -1.49 -15.05 -1.41
CA TYR A 155 -1.66 -14.39 -2.70
C TYR A 155 -2.57 -15.12 -3.67
N PHE A 156 -2.66 -16.45 -3.56
CA PHE A 156 -3.44 -17.29 -4.47
C PHE A 156 -4.38 -18.19 -3.69
N SER A 157 -5.59 -18.40 -4.21
CA SER A 157 -6.51 -19.40 -3.66
C SER A 157 -6.06 -20.80 -4.05
N LYS A 158 -6.26 -21.77 -3.16
CA LYS A 158 -5.93 -23.18 -3.43
C LYS A 158 -6.74 -23.73 -4.61
N ASN A 159 -6.08 -24.50 -5.45
CA ASN A 159 -6.68 -25.23 -6.56
C ASN A 159 -6.00 -26.61 -6.69
N LYS A 160 -6.67 -27.65 -6.28
CA LYS A 160 -6.13 -29.02 -6.27
C LYS A 160 -5.82 -29.58 -7.66
N THR A 161 -6.39 -28.98 -8.72
CA THR A 161 -6.22 -29.47 -10.10
C THR A 161 -5.01 -28.84 -10.82
N SER A 162 -4.39 -27.83 -10.24
CA SER A 162 -3.20 -27.19 -10.81
C SER A 162 -1.91 -27.83 -10.29
N LYS A 163 -0.84 -27.83 -11.12
CA LYS A 163 0.47 -28.42 -10.77
C LYS A 163 1.08 -27.87 -9.48
N ASP A 164 0.81 -26.60 -9.15
CA ASP A 164 1.32 -25.91 -7.99
C ASP A 164 0.28 -25.73 -6.87
N ASN A 165 -0.88 -26.39 -7.00
CA ASN A 165 -2.00 -26.32 -6.08
C ASN A 165 -2.63 -24.92 -5.88
N TYR A 166 -2.39 -23.95 -6.81
CA TYR A 166 -2.94 -22.61 -6.75
C TYR A 166 -3.56 -22.16 -8.07
N TYR A 167 -4.60 -21.31 -8.00
CA TYR A 167 -5.16 -20.69 -9.20
C TYR A 167 -4.12 -19.80 -9.90
N SER A 168 -4.23 -19.63 -11.22
CA SER A 168 -3.36 -18.77 -12.03
C SER A 168 -3.57 -17.27 -11.76
N ILE A 169 -4.71 -16.90 -11.16
CA ILE A 169 -5.10 -15.51 -10.87
C ILE A 169 -4.97 -15.26 -9.37
N CYS A 170 -4.25 -14.19 -8.98
CA CYS A 170 -4.07 -13.83 -7.58
C CYS A 170 -5.41 -13.40 -6.92
N LYS A 171 -5.52 -13.53 -5.60
CA LYS A 171 -6.72 -13.17 -4.84
C LYS A 171 -7.16 -11.72 -5.08
N LYS A 172 -6.21 -10.77 -5.16
CA LYS A 172 -6.50 -9.36 -5.46
C LYS A 172 -7.22 -9.19 -6.80
N CYS A 173 -6.75 -9.87 -7.84
CA CYS A 173 -7.38 -9.85 -9.15
C CYS A 173 -8.69 -10.64 -9.22
N ARG A 174 -8.78 -11.76 -8.48
CA ARG A 174 -9.99 -12.59 -8.42
C ARG A 174 -11.12 -11.89 -7.69
N ASN A 175 -10.81 -11.17 -6.61
CA ASN A 175 -11.77 -10.44 -5.79
C ASN A 175 -12.14 -9.06 -6.37
N ARG A 176 -11.41 -8.56 -7.37
CA ARG A 176 -11.83 -7.40 -8.14
C ARG A 176 -13.12 -7.76 -8.89
N LYS A 177 -14.28 -7.47 -8.29
CA LYS A 177 -15.52 -7.35 -9.05
C LYS A 177 -15.21 -6.31 -10.13
N ASN A 178 -15.60 -6.61 -11.39
CA ASN A 178 -15.60 -5.61 -12.45
C ASN A 178 -16.46 -4.44 -11.96
N VAL A 179 -15.83 -3.39 -11.45
CA VAL A 179 -16.53 -2.14 -11.18
C VAL A 179 -16.69 -1.48 -12.54
N PRO A 180 -17.90 -1.41 -13.11
CA PRO A 180 -18.10 -0.72 -14.36
C PRO A 180 -17.74 0.75 -14.14
N GLY A 181 -16.76 1.28 -14.87
CA GLY A 181 -16.40 2.70 -14.83
C GLY A 181 -14.97 3.05 -14.47
N GLN A 182 -14.14 2.13 -13.93
CA GLN A 182 -12.73 2.47 -13.62
C GLN A 182 -11.80 2.54 -14.85
N ASN A 183 -12.26 2.19 -16.04
CA ASN A 183 -11.48 2.32 -17.28
C ASN A 183 -11.70 3.66 -18.02
N LYS A 184 -12.35 4.63 -17.41
CA LYS A 184 -12.68 5.92 -18.05
C LYS A 184 -12.18 7.14 -17.30
N LEU A 185 -11.05 7.04 -16.62
CA LEU A 185 -10.41 8.21 -16.06
C LEU A 185 -8.91 8.05 -16.23
N ILE A 186 -8.45 8.89 -16.99
CA ILE A 186 -7.42 9.91 -16.93
C ILE A 186 -6.60 9.84 -18.22
N GLN A 187 -7.09 10.47 -19.26
CA GLN A 187 -6.22 11.22 -20.15
C GLN A 187 -6.00 12.56 -19.43
N TYR A 188 -4.80 12.77 -18.92
CA TYR A 188 -4.36 14.09 -18.55
C TYR A 188 -4.14 14.90 -19.84
N PRO A 189 -4.48 16.19 -19.82
CA PRO A 189 -4.12 17.10 -20.90
C PRO A 189 -2.61 17.30 -20.97
#